data_0f3b8bcdcda18736aad111f17cb95d93
#
_entry.id   0f3b8bcdcda18736aad111f17cb95d93
#
_cell.length_a   1.000
_cell.length_b   1.000
_cell.length_c   1.000
_cell.angle_alpha   90.00
_cell.angle_beta   90.00
_cell.angle_gamma   90.00
#
_symmetry.space_group_name_H-M   'P 1'
#
loop_
_entity.id
_entity.type
_entity.pdbx_description
1 polymer ?
#
loop_
_entity_poly.entity_id
_entity_poly.type
_entity_poly.pdbx_seq_one_letter_code
_entity_poly.pdbx_strand_id
1 'polypeptide(L)'
;MSWTSRTEGPALAGAADGARRSSRWWDGIDAARGLALLGLLAVPFMPADDHEIQESTWSGLLLSGAPVALFVLLAGVGLAFDSGGRFPHRGRWLAADRMGMAVQAILMAAVGLGAGALMPEGAPADNILIHYAVFLVLAIPFLHLSATALFVCAALMWIVGPLLMQAMTEVMPAYAPSTPTSVDGVSGAAGRISHLLFTGSHPILSYMTCLLVGLGLGRMRLRDTGVQVRVLVVGALLVICAQAAFVVSNAFDGYDRLLTSNRTSMEVRVWGPEVLPTDSPWWPALIPAPTGTAWTIAAGLGVGLLVLGSLLLATRKFGAWLLPLSALGAMGLTLYTAHLMALSFQAHYDQPSLWYLLPLVVVALVARTWQRATLGPGPLERVVSTSVEATRRAVLHRSHHR
;
A
#
# COMPACT_ATOMS: atom_id res chain seq x y z
N MET A 1 55.39 14.58 -32.92
CA MET A 1 54.98 15.08 -31.61
C MET A 1 53.66 15.80 -31.74
N SER A 2 52.53 15.13 -31.63
CA SER A 2 51.22 15.74 -31.71
C SER A 2 50.33 15.10 -30.68
N TRP A 3 49.95 15.87 -29.71
CA TRP A 3 48.93 15.57 -28.71
C TRP A 3 47.56 15.61 -29.37
N THR A 4 46.94 14.48 -29.55
CA THR A 4 45.49 14.42 -29.88
C THR A 4 44.70 14.32 -28.58
N SER A 5 44.24 15.46 -28.09
CA SER A 5 43.17 15.55 -27.12
C SER A 5 41.91 14.97 -27.76
N ARG A 6 41.53 13.74 -27.39
CA ARG A 6 40.20 13.23 -27.68
C ARG A 6 39.21 13.99 -26.82
N THR A 7 38.52 14.94 -27.42
CA THR A 7 37.31 15.51 -26.91
C THR A 7 36.29 14.36 -26.79
N GLU A 8 36.00 13.94 -25.54
CA GLU A 8 34.88 13.07 -25.27
C GLU A 8 33.60 13.78 -25.74
N GLY A 9 32.97 13.24 -26.79
CA GLY A 9 31.96 13.93 -27.54
C GLY A 9 30.66 14.10 -26.75
N PRO A 10 29.81 15.05 -27.13
CA PRO A 10 28.54 15.39 -26.50
C PRO A 10 27.53 14.19 -26.38
N ALA A 11 27.75 13.12 -27.14
CA ALA A 11 26.96 11.90 -27.09
C ALA A 11 27.12 11.10 -25.77
N LEU A 12 28.34 11.05 -25.19
CA LEU A 12 28.56 10.36 -23.91
C LEU A 12 28.04 11.17 -22.73
N ALA A 13 28.12 12.49 -22.79
CA ALA A 13 27.53 13.37 -21.78
C ALA A 13 25.99 13.28 -21.80
N GLY A 14 25.36 13.22 -22.98
CA GLY A 14 23.93 13.05 -23.15
C GLY A 14 23.42 11.67 -22.66
N ALA A 15 24.21 10.60 -22.89
CA ALA A 15 23.88 9.26 -22.40
C ALA A 15 23.99 9.17 -20.87
N ALA A 16 25.01 9.78 -20.28
CA ALA A 16 25.18 9.83 -18.82
C ALA A 16 24.08 10.67 -18.14
N ASP A 17 23.68 11.78 -18.75
CA ASP A 17 22.59 12.64 -18.26
C ASP A 17 21.23 11.95 -18.42
N GLY A 18 21.03 11.21 -19.50
CA GLY A 18 19.84 10.35 -19.71
C GLY A 18 19.75 9.21 -18.68
N ALA A 19 20.88 8.55 -18.37
CA ALA A 19 20.95 7.52 -17.35
C ALA A 19 20.70 8.08 -15.94
N ARG A 20 21.27 9.24 -15.60
CA ARG A 20 21.02 9.95 -14.33
C ARG A 20 19.58 10.43 -14.21
N ARG A 21 18.95 10.89 -15.29
CA ARG A 21 17.51 11.24 -15.29
C ARG A 21 16.63 10.02 -15.20
N SER A 22 17.05 8.86 -15.72
CA SER A 22 16.29 7.62 -15.59
C SER A 22 16.35 7.03 -14.18
N SER A 23 17.40 7.25 -13.41
CA SER A 23 17.47 6.82 -12.01
C SER A 23 16.59 7.69 -11.09
N ARG A 24 16.61 9.01 -11.28
CA ARG A 24 15.92 9.95 -10.38
C ARG A 24 14.41 9.75 -10.22
N TRP A 25 13.70 9.30 -11.24
CA TRP A 25 12.26 9.09 -11.09
C TRP A 25 11.92 7.79 -10.34
N TRP A 26 12.78 6.76 -10.42
CA TRP A 26 12.73 5.58 -9.55
C TRP A 26 12.90 5.97 -8.10
N ASP A 27 13.84 6.88 -7.81
CA ASP A 27 14.05 7.42 -6.47
C ASP A 27 12.75 8.05 -5.92
N GLY A 28 11.90 8.65 -6.78
CA GLY A 28 10.60 9.21 -6.39
C GLY A 28 9.58 8.17 -5.99
N ILE A 29 9.53 7.05 -6.69
CA ILE A 29 8.64 5.93 -6.34
C ILE A 29 9.12 5.25 -5.06
N ASP A 30 10.42 5.01 -4.95
CA ASP A 30 10.99 4.40 -3.76
C ASP A 30 10.89 5.33 -2.54
N ALA A 31 11.02 6.65 -2.73
CA ALA A 31 10.73 7.62 -1.68
C ALA A 31 9.24 7.56 -1.24
N ALA A 32 8.31 7.41 -2.18
CA ALA A 32 6.90 7.24 -1.84
C ALA A 32 6.65 5.92 -1.07
N ARG A 33 7.33 4.83 -1.44
CA ARG A 33 7.30 3.56 -0.68
C ARG A 33 7.88 3.73 0.72
N GLY A 34 8.99 4.46 0.85
CA GLY A 34 9.60 4.78 2.14
C GLY A 34 8.65 5.56 3.03
N LEU A 35 7.96 6.57 2.48
CA LEU A 35 6.97 7.34 3.23
C LEU A 35 5.75 6.50 3.62
N ALA A 36 5.25 5.63 2.74
CA ALA A 36 4.20 4.67 3.07
C ALA A 36 4.61 3.74 4.21
N LEU A 37 5.85 3.22 4.17
CA LEU A 37 6.41 2.39 5.23
C LEU A 37 6.46 3.15 6.56
N LEU A 38 6.99 4.38 6.58
CA LEU A 38 7.03 5.21 7.79
C LEU A 38 5.63 5.45 8.37
N GLY A 39 4.64 5.70 7.51
CA GLY A 39 3.25 5.81 7.92
C GLY A 39 2.71 4.52 8.55
N LEU A 40 2.98 3.37 7.93
CA LEU A 40 2.58 2.06 8.49
C LEU A 40 3.24 1.74 9.83
N LEU A 41 4.50 2.12 10.00
CA LEU A 41 5.22 1.96 11.26
C LEU A 41 4.71 2.93 12.35
N ALA A 42 4.18 4.08 11.96
CA ALA A 42 3.66 5.10 12.87
C ALA A 42 2.30 4.74 13.48
N VAL A 43 1.42 4.14 12.68
CA VAL A 43 0.01 3.86 13.06
C VAL A 43 -0.14 3.21 14.44
N PRO A 44 0.64 2.19 14.82
CA PRO A 44 0.48 1.51 16.11
C PRO A 44 0.78 2.39 17.34
N PHE A 45 1.51 3.48 17.17
CA PHE A 45 2.06 4.28 18.27
C PHE A 45 1.53 5.70 18.34
N MET A 46 0.78 6.13 17.33
CA MET A 46 0.21 7.47 17.31
C MET A 46 -1.14 7.48 18.00
N PRO A 47 -1.37 8.44 18.92
CA PRO A 47 -2.70 8.62 19.48
C PRO A 47 -3.65 9.01 18.34
N ALA A 48 -4.64 8.16 18.13
CA ALA A 48 -5.68 8.42 17.14
C ALA A 48 -6.68 9.46 17.64
N ASP A 49 -6.81 9.60 18.95
CA ASP A 49 -7.79 10.43 19.63
C ASP A 49 -7.16 11.30 20.69
N ASP A 50 -7.72 12.47 20.88
CA ASP A 50 -7.48 13.30 22.05
C ASP A 50 -8.57 13.01 23.09
N HIS A 51 -8.21 12.28 24.14
CA HIS A 51 -9.15 11.89 25.21
C HIS A 51 -9.74 13.08 25.97
N GLU A 52 -9.05 14.25 25.98
CA GLU A 52 -9.53 15.44 26.68
C GLU A 52 -10.58 16.20 25.86
N ILE A 53 -10.43 16.26 24.53
CA ILE A 53 -11.27 17.09 23.65
C ILE A 53 -12.31 16.25 22.89
N GLN A 54 -12.24 14.93 22.95
CA GLN A 54 -13.07 14.00 22.16
C GLN A 54 -13.03 14.28 20.63
N GLU A 55 -11.93 14.83 20.14
CA GLU A 55 -11.70 15.10 18.73
C GLU A 55 -10.60 14.19 18.17
N SER A 56 -10.73 13.83 16.90
CA SER A 56 -9.69 13.07 16.22
C SER A 56 -8.42 13.92 16.12
N THR A 57 -7.28 13.36 16.51
CA THR A 57 -6.00 14.05 16.35
C THR A 57 -5.62 14.21 14.89
N TRP A 58 -4.78 15.20 14.57
CA TRP A 58 -4.24 15.34 13.22
C TRP A 58 -3.49 14.10 12.75
N SER A 59 -2.82 13.39 13.67
CA SER A 59 -2.17 12.12 13.38
C SER A 59 -3.18 11.04 12.97
N GLY A 60 -4.30 10.92 13.70
CA GLY A 60 -5.39 10.01 13.35
C GLY A 60 -5.96 10.32 11.97
N LEU A 61 -6.26 11.58 11.67
CA LEU A 61 -6.79 11.97 10.35
C LEU A 61 -5.83 11.71 9.20
N LEU A 62 -4.54 11.99 9.37
CA LEU A 62 -3.53 11.81 8.32
C LEU A 62 -3.10 10.35 8.16
N LEU A 63 -3.08 9.58 9.25
CA LEU A 63 -2.58 8.20 9.23
C LEU A 63 -3.70 7.17 9.05
N SER A 64 -4.96 7.58 9.21
CA SER A 64 -6.09 6.67 9.07
C SER A 64 -6.29 6.23 7.62
N GLY A 65 -5.81 5.01 7.31
CA GLY A 65 -5.98 4.38 6.00
C GLY A 65 -5.10 4.92 4.86
N ALA A 66 -4.60 6.16 4.93
CA ALA A 66 -3.80 6.76 3.86
C ALA A 66 -2.45 6.05 3.62
N PRO A 67 -1.66 5.63 4.63
CA PRO A 67 -0.44 4.86 4.41
C PRO A 67 -0.71 3.52 3.73
N VAL A 68 -1.78 2.82 4.10
CA VAL A 68 -2.19 1.56 3.48
C VAL A 68 -2.61 1.80 2.03
N ALA A 69 -3.43 2.82 1.76
CA ALA A 69 -3.85 3.18 0.41
C ALA A 69 -2.64 3.52 -0.48
N LEU A 70 -1.69 4.31 0.04
CA LEU A 70 -0.43 4.63 -0.67
C LEU A 70 0.40 3.37 -0.92
N PHE A 71 0.54 2.50 0.08
CA PHE A 71 1.29 1.25 -0.04
C PHE A 71 0.69 0.35 -1.13
N VAL A 72 -0.64 0.16 -1.12
CA VAL A 72 -1.35 -0.66 -2.11
C VAL A 72 -1.31 -0.02 -3.52
N LEU A 73 -1.44 1.30 -3.61
CA LEU A 73 -1.26 2.06 -4.85
C LEU A 73 0.12 1.81 -5.46
N LEU A 74 1.18 1.93 -4.65
CA LEU A 74 2.56 1.73 -5.10
C LEU A 74 2.87 0.27 -5.44
N ALA A 75 2.21 -0.68 -4.78
CA ALA A 75 2.24 -2.09 -5.17
C ALA A 75 1.69 -2.26 -6.60
N GLY A 76 0.54 -1.67 -6.91
CA GLY A 76 -0.02 -1.66 -8.26
C GLY A 76 0.92 -1.05 -9.31
N VAL A 77 1.57 0.09 -8.98
CA VAL A 77 2.58 0.71 -9.85
C VAL A 77 3.74 -0.24 -10.11
N GLY A 78 4.26 -0.91 -9.07
CA GLY A 78 5.33 -1.91 -9.20
C GLY A 78 4.95 -3.06 -10.11
N LEU A 79 3.76 -3.65 -9.88
CA LEU A 79 3.24 -4.74 -10.70
C LEU A 79 3.08 -4.37 -12.19
N ALA A 80 2.72 -3.12 -12.48
CA ALA A 80 2.66 -2.65 -13.85
C ALA A 80 4.04 -2.69 -14.51
N PHE A 81 5.09 -2.23 -13.82
CA PHE A 81 6.45 -2.26 -14.37
C PHE A 81 6.96 -3.67 -14.57
N ASP A 82 6.73 -4.56 -13.61
CA ASP A 82 7.13 -5.96 -13.67
C ASP A 82 6.44 -6.74 -14.79
N SER A 83 5.24 -6.29 -15.21
CA SER A 83 4.43 -6.94 -16.26
C SER A 83 4.43 -6.19 -17.59
N GLY A 84 5.54 -5.47 -17.91
CA GLY A 84 5.76 -4.83 -19.21
C GLY A 84 5.50 -3.33 -19.27
N GLY A 85 5.24 -2.69 -18.14
CA GLY A 85 5.05 -1.22 -18.06
C GLY A 85 3.92 -0.76 -18.98
N ARG A 86 4.21 0.18 -19.88
CA ARG A 86 3.23 0.75 -20.82
C ARG A 86 2.64 -0.26 -21.79
N PHE A 87 3.38 -1.30 -22.12
CA PHE A 87 2.98 -2.35 -23.05
C PHE A 87 2.85 -3.67 -22.31
N PRO A 88 1.64 -4.02 -21.83
CA PRO A 88 1.42 -5.24 -21.08
C PRO A 88 1.92 -6.47 -21.84
N HIS A 89 2.61 -7.34 -21.15
CA HIS A 89 3.06 -8.61 -21.72
C HIS A 89 1.88 -9.46 -22.17
N ARG A 90 2.09 -10.29 -23.20
CA ARG A 90 1.10 -11.20 -23.77
C ARG A 90 1.68 -12.60 -23.96
N GLY A 91 0.81 -13.58 -24.17
CA GLY A 91 1.23 -14.95 -24.42
C GLY A 91 2.11 -15.51 -23.30
N ARG A 92 3.25 -16.10 -23.66
CA ARG A 92 4.18 -16.75 -22.73
C ARG A 92 4.78 -15.79 -21.69
N TRP A 93 5.02 -14.53 -22.04
CA TRP A 93 5.53 -13.53 -21.12
C TRP A 93 4.50 -13.22 -20.02
N LEU A 94 3.23 -13.11 -20.40
CA LEU A 94 2.15 -12.94 -19.42
C LEU A 94 2.01 -14.18 -18.52
N ALA A 95 2.17 -15.39 -19.05
CA ALA A 95 2.15 -16.61 -18.25
C ALA A 95 3.33 -16.63 -17.25
N ALA A 96 4.51 -16.20 -17.67
CA ALA A 96 5.68 -16.08 -16.80
C ALA A 96 5.45 -15.04 -15.68
N ASP A 97 4.83 -13.89 -16.00
CA ASP A 97 4.50 -12.86 -15.00
C ASP A 97 3.48 -13.38 -13.98
N ARG A 98 2.42 -14.06 -14.43
CA ARG A 98 1.41 -14.66 -13.56
C ARG A 98 2.01 -15.69 -12.59
N MET A 99 2.88 -16.56 -13.10
CA MET A 99 3.56 -17.55 -12.26
C MET A 99 4.55 -16.90 -11.29
N GLY A 100 5.31 -15.90 -11.74
CA GLY A 100 6.20 -15.12 -10.88
C GLY A 100 5.44 -14.43 -9.76
N MET A 101 4.29 -13.84 -10.07
CA MET A 101 3.43 -13.19 -9.09
C MET A 101 2.79 -14.18 -8.09
N ALA A 102 2.40 -15.37 -8.56
CA ALA A 102 1.91 -16.42 -7.66
C ALA A 102 3.00 -16.87 -6.66
N VAL A 103 4.24 -17.04 -7.13
CA VAL A 103 5.38 -17.34 -6.24
C VAL A 103 5.64 -16.19 -5.26
N GLN A 104 5.59 -14.95 -5.73
CA GLN A 104 5.71 -13.77 -4.86
C GLN A 104 4.63 -13.76 -3.78
N ALA A 105 3.37 -14.03 -4.13
CA ALA A 105 2.26 -14.10 -3.19
C ALA A 105 2.47 -15.19 -2.13
N ILE A 106 2.93 -16.37 -2.53
CA ILE A 106 3.24 -17.48 -1.61
C ILE A 106 4.36 -17.08 -0.64
N LEU A 107 5.43 -16.46 -1.12
CA LEU A 107 6.54 -16.02 -0.28
C LEU A 107 6.10 -14.93 0.69
N MET A 108 5.28 -13.95 0.24
CA MET A 108 4.72 -12.91 1.10
C MET A 108 3.80 -13.50 2.17
N ALA A 109 2.95 -14.47 1.81
CA ALA A 109 2.11 -15.18 2.76
C ALA A 109 2.95 -15.95 3.79
N ALA A 110 4.02 -16.65 3.34
CA ALA A 110 4.91 -17.38 4.24
C ALA A 110 5.63 -16.46 5.25
N VAL A 111 6.15 -15.31 4.77
CA VAL A 111 6.78 -14.30 5.63
C VAL A 111 5.74 -13.70 6.59
N GLY A 112 4.55 -13.37 6.08
CA GLY A 112 3.46 -12.82 6.88
C GLY A 112 2.99 -13.79 7.97
N LEU A 113 2.76 -15.06 7.63
CA LEU A 113 2.38 -16.10 8.61
C LEU A 113 3.48 -16.31 9.64
N GLY A 114 4.74 -16.39 9.21
CA GLY A 114 5.88 -16.53 10.11
C GLY A 114 6.02 -15.36 11.09
N ALA A 115 5.92 -14.12 10.59
CA ALA A 115 5.94 -12.93 11.44
C ALA A 115 4.73 -12.89 12.38
N GLY A 116 3.54 -13.22 11.87
CA GLY A 116 2.32 -13.24 12.66
C GLY A 116 2.31 -14.28 13.77
N ALA A 117 2.94 -15.45 13.55
CA ALA A 117 3.07 -16.48 14.60
C ALA A 117 3.96 -16.02 15.78
N LEU A 118 4.79 -15.01 15.59
CA LEU A 118 5.64 -14.42 16.62
C LEU A 118 4.98 -13.20 17.30
N MET A 119 3.90 -12.67 16.74
CA MET A 119 3.20 -11.51 17.32
C MET A 119 2.37 -11.93 18.54
N PRO A 120 2.38 -11.12 19.62
CA PRO A 120 1.52 -11.36 20.77
C PRO A 120 0.04 -11.14 20.42
N GLU A 121 -0.84 -11.80 21.16
CA GLU A 121 -2.28 -11.52 21.10
C GLU A 121 -2.53 -10.05 21.48
N GLY A 122 -3.33 -9.34 20.66
CA GLY A 122 -3.61 -7.92 20.89
C GLY A 122 -2.48 -6.96 20.47
N ALA A 123 -1.54 -7.40 19.63
CA ALA A 123 -0.53 -6.50 19.08
C ALA A 123 -1.19 -5.28 18.38
N PRO A 124 -0.65 -4.06 18.58
CA PRO A 124 -1.26 -2.84 18.06
C PRO A 124 -1.16 -2.67 16.54
N ALA A 125 -0.51 -3.61 15.83
CA ALA A 125 -0.28 -3.53 14.39
C ALA A 125 -0.91 -4.69 13.64
N ASP A 126 -1.60 -4.38 12.54
CA ASP A 126 -2.11 -5.38 11.60
C ASP A 126 -0.99 -5.98 10.74
N ASN A 127 -1.04 -7.28 10.51
CA ASN A 127 -0.09 -7.95 9.61
C ASN A 127 -0.48 -7.74 8.14
N ILE A 128 -0.05 -6.61 7.56
CA ILE A 128 -0.39 -6.22 6.19
C ILE A 128 0.24 -7.15 5.12
N LEU A 129 1.24 -7.98 5.47
CA LEU A 129 1.90 -8.89 4.51
C LEU A 129 0.95 -9.96 3.99
N ILE A 130 0.02 -10.44 4.82
CA ILE A 130 -1.00 -11.41 4.41
C ILE A 130 -1.97 -10.74 3.44
N HIS A 131 -2.42 -9.51 3.75
CA HIS A 131 -3.25 -8.71 2.85
C HIS A 131 -2.54 -8.49 1.50
N TYR A 132 -1.24 -8.17 1.54
CA TYR A 132 -0.44 -7.96 0.34
C TYR A 132 -0.35 -9.23 -0.52
N ALA A 133 -0.18 -10.41 0.09
CA ALA A 133 -0.18 -11.68 -0.63
C ALA A 133 -1.52 -11.91 -1.37
N VAL A 134 -2.65 -11.62 -0.73
CA VAL A 134 -3.97 -11.73 -1.36
C VAL A 134 -4.15 -10.70 -2.48
N PHE A 135 -3.70 -9.45 -2.29
CA PHE A 135 -3.69 -8.45 -3.36
C PHE A 135 -2.94 -8.92 -4.60
N LEU A 136 -1.78 -9.55 -4.42
CA LEU A 136 -1.01 -10.10 -5.55
C LEU A 136 -1.80 -11.15 -6.32
N VAL A 137 -2.46 -12.08 -5.62
CA VAL A 137 -3.29 -13.12 -6.26
C VAL A 137 -4.45 -12.48 -7.02
N LEU A 138 -5.17 -11.54 -6.40
CA LEU A 138 -6.30 -10.84 -7.01
C LEU A 138 -5.89 -9.94 -8.19
N ALA A 139 -4.63 -9.50 -8.24
CA ALA A 139 -4.11 -8.70 -9.35
C ALA A 139 -3.82 -9.51 -10.61
N ILE A 140 -3.61 -10.84 -10.50
CA ILE A 140 -3.21 -11.71 -11.64
C ILE A 140 -4.10 -11.55 -12.88
N PRO A 141 -5.45 -11.55 -12.78
CA PRO A 141 -6.33 -11.40 -13.94
C PRO A 141 -6.20 -10.03 -14.63
N PHE A 142 -5.77 -9.00 -13.93
CA PHE A 142 -5.73 -7.61 -14.45
C PHE A 142 -4.41 -7.26 -15.15
N LEU A 143 -3.38 -8.10 -15.06
CA LEU A 143 -2.03 -7.81 -15.59
C LEU A 143 -1.97 -7.51 -17.09
N HIS A 144 -2.89 -8.05 -17.86
CA HIS A 144 -2.93 -7.89 -19.32
C HIS A 144 -3.70 -6.65 -19.78
N LEU A 145 -4.35 -5.93 -18.86
CA LEU A 145 -5.22 -4.82 -19.19
C LEU A 145 -4.45 -3.53 -19.49
N SER A 146 -5.05 -2.70 -20.35
CA SER A 146 -4.58 -1.35 -20.64
C SER A 146 -4.88 -0.38 -19.48
N ALA A 147 -4.22 0.78 -19.47
CA ALA A 147 -4.45 1.81 -18.44
C ALA A 147 -5.94 2.19 -18.33
N THR A 148 -6.61 2.43 -19.47
CA THR A 148 -8.04 2.81 -19.48
C THR A 148 -8.91 1.70 -18.87
N ALA A 149 -8.70 0.44 -19.27
CA ALA A 149 -9.46 -0.67 -18.72
C ALA A 149 -9.25 -0.82 -17.21
N LEU A 150 -8.00 -0.62 -16.73
CA LEU A 150 -7.68 -0.66 -15.30
C LEU A 150 -8.38 0.46 -14.51
N PHE A 151 -8.43 1.68 -15.04
CA PHE A 151 -9.17 2.77 -14.38
C PHE A 151 -10.68 2.53 -14.37
N VAL A 152 -11.25 1.93 -15.43
CA VAL A 152 -12.66 1.51 -15.44
C VAL A 152 -12.91 0.42 -14.39
N CYS A 153 -12.05 -0.60 -14.32
CA CYS A 153 -12.15 -1.63 -13.28
C CYS A 153 -11.99 -1.03 -11.87
N ALA A 154 -11.09 -0.06 -11.69
CA ALA A 154 -10.93 0.63 -10.43
C ALA A 154 -12.19 1.42 -10.02
N ALA A 155 -12.81 2.13 -10.97
CA ALA A 155 -14.06 2.85 -10.73
C ALA A 155 -15.21 1.88 -10.37
N LEU A 156 -15.29 0.73 -11.05
CA LEU A 156 -16.24 -0.32 -10.71
C LEU A 156 -15.99 -0.89 -9.30
N MET A 157 -14.74 -1.18 -8.95
CA MET A 157 -14.38 -1.67 -7.62
C MET A 157 -14.66 -0.63 -6.53
N TRP A 158 -14.48 0.65 -6.82
CA TRP A 158 -14.79 1.74 -5.89
C TRP A 158 -16.28 1.79 -5.51
N ILE A 159 -17.16 1.44 -6.45
CA ILE A 159 -18.62 1.39 -6.22
C ILE A 159 -19.03 0.03 -5.65
N VAL A 160 -18.61 -1.06 -6.31
CA VAL A 160 -19.06 -2.42 -6.00
C VAL A 160 -18.42 -2.93 -4.69
N GLY A 161 -17.18 -2.57 -4.41
CA GLY A 161 -16.45 -3.03 -3.21
C GLY A 161 -17.21 -2.75 -1.91
N PRO A 162 -17.54 -1.49 -1.60
CA PRO A 162 -18.30 -1.13 -0.41
C PRO A 162 -19.71 -1.74 -0.37
N LEU A 163 -20.40 -1.82 -1.51
CA LEU A 163 -21.74 -2.44 -1.60
C LEU A 163 -21.69 -3.94 -1.30
N LEU A 164 -20.69 -4.63 -1.85
CA LEU A 164 -20.52 -6.06 -1.59
C LEU A 164 -20.07 -6.31 -0.15
N MET A 165 -19.25 -5.44 0.40
CA MET A 165 -18.87 -5.46 1.81
C MET A 165 -20.11 -5.33 2.71
N GLN A 166 -21.03 -4.41 2.43
CA GLN A 166 -22.29 -4.25 3.15
C GLN A 166 -23.17 -5.50 3.03
N ALA A 167 -23.38 -6.00 1.80
CA ALA A 167 -24.18 -7.19 1.58
C ALA A 167 -23.61 -8.45 2.26
N MET A 168 -22.29 -8.57 2.35
CA MET A 168 -21.65 -9.73 2.97
C MET A 168 -21.65 -9.66 4.50
N THR A 169 -21.78 -8.49 5.10
CA THR A 169 -21.86 -8.34 6.57
C THR A 169 -23.08 -9.07 7.15
N GLU A 170 -24.17 -9.16 6.41
CA GLU A 170 -25.38 -9.88 6.83
C GLU A 170 -25.24 -11.41 6.73
N VAL A 171 -24.44 -11.90 5.81
CA VAL A 171 -24.35 -13.33 5.46
C VAL A 171 -23.16 -14.01 6.15
N MET A 172 -22.09 -13.27 6.42
CA MET A 172 -20.87 -13.82 6.98
C MET A 172 -20.84 -13.71 8.49
N PRO A 173 -20.34 -14.74 9.21
CA PRO A 173 -20.24 -14.69 10.66
C PRO A 173 -19.31 -13.55 11.08
N ALA A 174 -19.75 -12.79 12.09
CA ALA A 174 -18.90 -11.80 12.76
C ALA A 174 -17.67 -12.50 13.31
N TYR A 175 -16.48 -12.06 12.89
CA TYR A 175 -15.21 -12.57 13.36
C TYR A 175 -14.78 -11.74 14.58
N ALA A 176 -14.72 -12.36 15.75
CA ALA A 176 -14.09 -11.76 16.91
C ALA A 176 -12.56 -11.67 16.65
N PRO A 177 -11.92 -10.54 16.87
CA PRO A 177 -10.51 -10.34 16.58
C PRO A 177 -9.63 -11.06 17.60
N SER A 178 -9.46 -12.35 17.45
CA SER A 178 -8.24 -13.03 17.85
C SER A 178 -7.32 -12.98 16.63
N THR A 179 -6.05 -12.64 16.84
CA THR A 179 -5.04 -12.43 15.77
C THR A 179 -5.21 -13.40 14.60
N PRO A 180 -5.07 -12.95 13.32
CA PRO A 180 -5.27 -13.80 12.13
C PRO A 180 -4.34 -15.03 12.05
N THR A 181 -3.54 -15.26 13.05
CA THR A 181 -2.48 -16.29 13.14
C THR A 181 -2.83 -17.51 13.98
N SER A 182 -3.94 -17.54 14.75
CA SER A 182 -4.33 -18.76 15.44
C SER A 182 -4.84 -19.79 14.42
N VAL A 183 -4.19 -20.98 14.43
CA VAL A 183 -4.49 -22.10 13.52
C VAL A 183 -5.72 -22.88 14.03
N ASP A 184 -6.79 -22.19 14.30
CA ASP A 184 -8.04 -22.80 14.71
C ASP A 184 -8.81 -23.31 13.49
N GLY A 185 -9.01 -24.57 13.41
CA GLY A 185 -9.70 -25.40 12.45
C GLY A 185 -10.39 -24.83 11.20
N VAL A 186 -10.90 -25.71 10.35
CA VAL A 186 -11.57 -25.38 9.07
C VAL A 186 -12.77 -24.43 9.24
N SER A 187 -13.44 -24.43 10.38
CA SER A 187 -14.53 -23.50 10.71
C SER A 187 -14.06 -22.05 10.89
N GLY A 188 -12.81 -21.83 11.31
CA GLY A 188 -12.20 -20.51 11.39
C GLY A 188 -11.70 -19.97 10.04
N ALA A 189 -11.47 -20.83 9.02
CA ALA A 189 -10.92 -20.40 7.74
C ALA A 189 -11.90 -19.52 6.94
N ALA A 190 -13.20 -19.84 6.95
CA ALA A 190 -14.23 -19.05 6.28
C ALA A 190 -14.38 -17.67 6.94
N GLY A 191 -14.38 -17.60 8.27
CA GLY A 191 -14.40 -16.34 9.02
C GLY A 191 -13.18 -15.48 8.76
N ARG A 192 -11.99 -16.09 8.66
CA ARG A 192 -10.73 -15.37 8.33
C ARG A 192 -10.72 -14.82 6.91
N ILE A 193 -11.20 -15.60 5.94
CA ILE A 193 -11.33 -15.15 4.55
C ILE A 193 -12.35 -13.99 4.49
N SER A 194 -13.47 -14.10 5.20
CA SER A 194 -14.45 -13.03 5.30
C SER A 194 -13.84 -11.76 5.90
N HIS A 195 -13.12 -11.88 7.01
CA HIS A 195 -12.48 -10.77 7.67
C HIS A 195 -11.44 -10.09 6.76
N LEU A 196 -10.58 -10.84 6.09
CA LEU A 196 -9.59 -10.29 5.17
C LEU A 196 -10.21 -9.61 3.95
N LEU A 197 -11.27 -10.20 3.38
CA LEU A 197 -11.85 -9.69 2.13
C LEU A 197 -12.86 -8.56 2.37
N PHE A 198 -13.68 -8.64 3.43
CA PHE A 198 -14.87 -7.81 3.58
C PHE A 198 -14.96 -7.03 4.89
N THR A 199 -14.64 -7.62 6.05
CA THR A 199 -15.02 -7.07 7.36
C THR A 199 -13.86 -6.60 8.22
N GLY A 200 -12.60 -6.81 7.81
CA GLY A 200 -11.41 -6.39 8.56
C GLY A 200 -11.18 -4.89 8.53
N SER A 201 -10.21 -4.44 9.33
CA SER A 201 -9.77 -3.04 9.38
C SER A 201 -9.32 -2.50 8.01
N HIS A 202 -8.85 -3.38 7.12
CA HIS A 202 -8.41 -3.03 5.77
C HIS A 202 -9.04 -3.99 4.74
N PRO A 203 -10.35 -3.84 4.40
CA PRO A 203 -11.02 -4.78 3.50
C PRO A 203 -10.36 -4.80 2.12
N ILE A 204 -9.83 -5.95 1.75
CA ILE A 204 -9.04 -6.11 0.51
C ILE A 204 -9.85 -5.67 -0.71
N LEU A 205 -11.12 -5.99 -0.75
CA LEU A 205 -11.97 -5.70 -1.91
C LEU A 205 -12.10 -4.19 -2.17
N SER A 206 -12.27 -3.38 -1.13
CA SER A 206 -12.32 -1.92 -1.25
C SER A 206 -10.96 -1.35 -1.66
N TYR A 207 -9.87 -1.84 -1.06
CA TYR A 207 -8.50 -1.40 -1.40
C TYR A 207 -8.01 -1.90 -2.76
N MET A 208 -8.67 -2.88 -3.41
CA MET A 208 -8.41 -3.23 -4.80
C MET A 208 -8.53 -2.03 -5.74
N THR A 209 -9.36 -1.05 -5.41
CA THR A 209 -9.43 0.23 -6.12
C THR A 209 -8.05 0.91 -6.19
N CYS A 210 -7.36 1.03 -5.06
CA CYS A 210 -6.03 1.64 -5.00
C CYS A 210 -5.00 0.83 -5.82
N LEU A 211 -5.06 -0.51 -5.73
CA LEU A 211 -4.18 -1.40 -6.50
C LEU A 211 -4.38 -1.22 -8.01
N LEU A 212 -5.61 -1.21 -8.47
CA LEU A 212 -5.96 -1.07 -9.90
C LEU A 212 -5.61 0.32 -10.43
N VAL A 213 -5.83 1.38 -9.64
CA VAL A 213 -5.37 2.74 -9.99
C VAL A 213 -3.84 2.75 -10.10
N GLY A 214 -3.13 2.16 -9.15
CA GLY A 214 -1.68 2.04 -9.19
C GLY A 214 -1.18 1.29 -10.43
N LEU A 215 -1.80 0.15 -10.74
CA LEU A 215 -1.50 -0.63 -11.94
C LEU A 215 -1.76 0.20 -13.22
N GLY A 216 -2.86 0.96 -13.27
CA GLY A 216 -3.19 1.88 -14.36
C GLY A 216 -2.17 3.00 -14.52
N LEU A 217 -1.74 3.62 -13.41
CA LEU A 217 -0.71 4.65 -13.41
C LEU A 217 0.63 4.12 -13.92
N GLY A 218 1.03 2.92 -13.52
CA GLY A 218 2.27 2.29 -14.00
C GLY A 218 2.25 1.98 -15.51
N ARG A 219 1.06 1.90 -16.14
CA ARG A 219 0.89 1.85 -17.60
C ARG A 219 1.05 3.21 -18.28
N MET A 220 1.03 4.31 -17.52
CA MET A 220 1.19 5.66 -18.05
C MET A 220 2.67 6.08 -18.10
N ARG A 221 2.94 7.23 -18.73
CA ARG A 221 4.28 7.84 -18.77
C ARG A 221 4.53 8.66 -17.50
N LEU A 222 4.77 8.02 -16.36
CA LEU A 222 5.00 8.71 -15.09
C LEU A 222 6.24 9.62 -15.08
N ARG A 223 7.11 9.53 -16.10
CA ARG A 223 8.25 10.45 -16.31
C ARG A 223 7.82 11.82 -16.85
N ASP A 224 6.64 11.89 -17.43
CA ASP A 224 6.10 13.12 -18.00
C ASP A 224 5.55 14.04 -16.90
N THR A 225 6.00 15.30 -16.89
CA THR A 225 5.55 16.31 -15.92
C THR A 225 4.04 16.52 -16.00
N GLY A 226 3.48 16.50 -17.20
CA GLY A 226 2.04 16.65 -17.37
C GLY A 226 1.24 15.53 -16.71
N VAL A 227 1.76 14.28 -16.73
CA VAL A 227 1.15 13.15 -16.01
C VAL A 227 1.30 13.34 -14.50
N GLN A 228 2.48 13.74 -14.02
CA GLN A 228 2.74 13.96 -12.59
C GLN A 228 1.82 15.04 -12.00
N VAL A 229 1.64 16.15 -12.73
CA VAL A 229 0.73 17.23 -12.32
C VAL A 229 -0.72 16.75 -12.33
N ARG A 230 -1.15 15.98 -13.35
CA ARG A 230 -2.50 15.39 -13.37
C ARG A 230 -2.74 14.46 -12.19
N VAL A 231 -1.78 13.61 -11.84
CA VAL A 231 -1.85 12.73 -10.66
C VAL A 231 -2.05 13.55 -9.40
N LEU A 232 -1.27 14.62 -9.23
CA LEU A 232 -1.39 15.51 -8.08
C LEU A 232 -2.75 16.22 -8.04
N VAL A 233 -3.23 16.77 -9.17
CA VAL A 233 -4.52 17.46 -9.24
C VAL A 233 -5.68 16.51 -8.97
N VAL A 234 -5.66 15.30 -9.55
CA VAL A 234 -6.69 14.27 -9.29
C VAL A 234 -6.67 13.88 -7.82
N GLY A 235 -5.48 13.71 -7.22
CA GLY A 235 -5.36 13.44 -5.79
C GLY A 235 -5.99 14.53 -4.93
N ALA A 236 -5.70 15.81 -5.25
CA ALA A 236 -6.29 16.95 -4.53
C ALA A 236 -7.84 16.98 -4.67
N LEU A 237 -8.34 16.77 -5.87
CA LEU A 237 -9.79 16.74 -6.12
C LEU A 237 -10.47 15.61 -5.34
N LEU A 238 -9.88 14.41 -5.29
CA LEU A 238 -10.43 13.28 -4.54
C LEU A 238 -10.50 13.60 -3.04
N VAL A 239 -9.45 14.19 -2.47
CA VAL A 239 -9.45 14.60 -1.05
C VAL A 239 -10.52 15.66 -0.81
N ILE A 240 -10.61 16.68 -1.64
CA ILE A 240 -11.60 17.75 -1.49
C ILE A 240 -13.03 17.19 -1.61
N CYS A 241 -13.29 16.33 -2.61
CA CYS A 241 -14.61 15.71 -2.75
C CYS A 241 -14.96 14.80 -1.56
N ALA A 242 -14.02 14.03 -1.05
CA ALA A 242 -14.24 13.18 0.11
C ALA A 242 -14.54 14.00 1.37
N GLN A 243 -13.80 15.09 1.59
CA GLN A 243 -14.06 16.01 2.71
C GLN A 243 -15.41 16.73 2.56
N ALA A 244 -15.75 17.17 1.36
CA ALA A 244 -17.05 17.77 1.09
C ALA A 244 -18.20 16.80 1.37
N ALA A 245 -18.07 15.53 0.93
CA ALA A 245 -19.04 14.49 1.22
C ALA A 245 -19.22 14.25 2.73
N PHE A 246 -18.12 14.26 3.49
CA PHE A 246 -18.15 14.15 4.96
C PHE A 246 -18.88 15.33 5.61
N VAL A 247 -18.54 16.56 5.23
CA VAL A 247 -19.20 17.78 5.76
C VAL A 247 -20.69 17.77 5.44
N VAL A 248 -21.08 17.41 4.22
CA VAL A 248 -22.49 17.32 3.81
C VAL A 248 -23.20 16.21 4.60
N SER A 249 -22.59 15.05 4.74
CA SER A 249 -23.19 13.95 5.54
C SER A 249 -23.45 14.37 6.98
N ASN A 250 -22.49 15.04 7.62
CA ASN A 250 -22.64 15.54 8.99
C ASN A 250 -23.74 16.62 9.11
N ALA A 251 -23.88 17.49 8.11
CA ALA A 251 -24.92 18.52 8.10
C ALA A 251 -26.35 17.94 8.04
N PHE A 252 -26.51 16.67 7.63
CA PHE A 252 -27.79 15.95 7.58
C PHE A 252 -27.91 14.85 8.64
N ASP A 253 -27.25 14.98 9.77
CA ASP A 253 -27.23 14.03 10.89
C ASP A 253 -26.81 12.59 10.47
N GLY A 254 -26.07 12.48 9.38
CA GLY A 254 -25.63 11.19 8.85
C GLY A 254 -24.75 10.43 9.81
N TYR A 255 -24.00 11.15 10.64
CA TYR A 255 -23.13 10.57 11.66
C TYR A 255 -23.91 10.09 12.87
N ASP A 256 -24.87 10.86 13.38
CA ASP A 256 -25.64 10.52 14.58
C ASP A 256 -26.50 9.26 14.39
N ARG A 257 -26.92 9.00 13.17
CA ARG A 257 -27.66 7.77 12.81
C ARG A 257 -26.83 6.50 12.89
N LEU A 258 -25.50 6.61 12.89
CA LEU A 258 -24.56 5.48 13.00
C LEU A 258 -24.17 5.19 14.46
N LEU A 259 -24.46 6.13 15.38
CA LEU A 259 -24.21 5.96 16.80
C LEU A 259 -25.15 4.97 17.51
N THR A 260 -26.08 4.37 16.80
CA THR A 260 -26.95 3.31 17.32
C THR A 260 -26.23 1.98 17.57
N SER A 261 -24.92 1.89 17.21
CA SER A 261 -24.08 0.74 17.51
C SER A 261 -23.56 0.77 18.96
N ASN A 262 -23.18 -0.39 19.51
CA ASN A 262 -22.65 -0.52 20.87
C ASN A 262 -21.30 0.18 21.12
N ARG A 263 -20.72 0.82 20.09
CA ARG A 263 -19.47 1.58 20.18
C ARG A 263 -19.74 3.05 20.52
N THR A 264 -18.80 3.65 21.24
CA THR A 264 -18.82 5.09 21.48
C THR A 264 -18.67 5.85 20.17
N SER A 265 -19.14 7.11 20.16
CA SER A 265 -19.01 8.00 19.00
C SER A 265 -17.56 8.11 18.47
N MET A 266 -16.60 8.02 19.39
CA MET A 266 -15.19 8.08 19.14
C MET A 266 -14.66 6.82 18.47
N GLU A 267 -15.00 5.64 19.00
CA GLU A 267 -14.60 4.35 18.41
C GLU A 267 -15.12 4.20 16.99
N VAL A 268 -16.35 4.65 16.73
CA VAL A 268 -16.92 4.65 15.39
C VAL A 268 -16.17 5.60 14.45
N ARG A 269 -15.67 6.75 14.95
CA ARG A 269 -14.86 7.67 14.13
C ARG A 269 -13.51 7.12 13.75
N VAL A 270 -12.86 6.38 14.65
CA VAL A 270 -11.48 5.90 14.47
C VAL A 270 -11.46 4.53 13.81
N TRP A 271 -12.28 3.61 14.31
CA TRP A 271 -12.25 2.20 13.91
C TRP A 271 -13.41 1.79 13.00
N GLY A 272 -14.37 2.70 12.77
CA GLY A 272 -15.61 2.40 12.09
C GLY A 272 -16.62 1.68 13.00
N PRO A 273 -17.85 1.49 12.53
CA PRO A 273 -18.87 0.75 13.26
C PRO A 273 -18.47 -0.72 13.38
N GLU A 274 -18.75 -1.34 14.53
CA GLU A 274 -18.48 -2.76 14.78
C GLU A 274 -19.26 -3.66 13.81
N VAL A 275 -20.49 -3.27 13.53
CA VAL A 275 -21.35 -3.88 12.51
C VAL A 275 -21.73 -2.78 11.51
N LEU A 276 -21.51 -3.04 10.23
CA LEU A 276 -21.92 -2.10 9.18
C LEU A 276 -23.45 -1.99 9.17
N PRO A 277 -24.00 -0.77 9.28
CA PRO A 277 -25.44 -0.60 9.22
C PRO A 277 -25.96 -0.94 7.82
N THR A 278 -26.91 -1.86 7.75
CA THR A 278 -27.54 -2.31 6.50
C THR A 278 -28.78 -1.50 6.16
N ASP A 279 -29.37 -0.86 7.17
CA ASP A 279 -30.60 -0.08 7.09
C ASP A 279 -30.39 1.40 6.74
N SER A 280 -29.15 1.88 6.75
CA SER A 280 -28.85 3.29 6.52
C SER A 280 -28.07 3.53 5.24
N PRO A 281 -28.56 4.37 4.30
CA PRO A 281 -27.79 4.74 3.10
C PRO A 281 -26.64 5.70 3.38
N TRP A 282 -26.49 6.20 4.62
CA TRP A 282 -25.52 7.22 4.98
C TRP A 282 -24.15 6.68 5.35
N TRP A 283 -24.01 5.41 5.67
CA TRP A 283 -22.72 4.84 6.05
C TRP A 283 -21.63 4.99 4.96
N PRO A 284 -21.92 4.95 3.62
CA PRO A 284 -20.88 5.16 2.61
C PRO A 284 -20.30 6.58 2.61
N ALA A 285 -21.01 7.55 3.20
CA ALA A 285 -20.56 8.94 3.32
C ALA A 285 -19.63 9.17 4.51
N LEU A 286 -19.43 8.19 5.38
CA LEU A 286 -18.48 8.27 6.49
C LEU A 286 -17.04 8.19 6.00
N ILE A 287 -16.19 9.01 6.62
CA ILE A 287 -14.74 9.00 6.41
C ILE A 287 -13.94 8.40 7.58
N PRO A 288 -14.50 7.99 8.74
CA PRO A 288 -13.65 7.46 9.79
C PRO A 288 -12.82 6.29 9.27
N ALA A 289 -11.56 6.26 9.65
CA ALA A 289 -10.65 5.18 9.29
C ALA A 289 -10.90 3.96 10.20
N PRO A 290 -10.62 2.80 9.71
CA PRO A 290 -10.49 2.28 8.35
C PRO A 290 -11.77 1.55 7.89
N THR A 291 -12.83 2.30 7.61
CA THR A 291 -14.16 1.74 7.32
C THR A 291 -14.31 1.05 5.95
N GLY A 292 -13.36 1.23 5.05
CA GLY A 292 -13.45 0.68 3.69
C GLY A 292 -14.59 1.24 2.83
N THR A 293 -15.24 2.34 3.25
CA THR A 293 -16.28 3.02 2.48
C THR A 293 -15.74 3.65 1.20
N ALA A 294 -16.61 3.95 0.25
CA ALA A 294 -16.21 4.60 -1.00
C ALA A 294 -15.45 5.91 -0.76
N TRP A 295 -15.90 6.74 0.17
CA TRP A 295 -15.27 8.02 0.49
C TRP A 295 -13.97 7.88 1.27
N THR A 296 -13.87 6.90 2.18
CA THR A 296 -12.61 6.58 2.86
C THR A 296 -11.54 6.13 1.87
N ILE A 297 -11.91 5.26 0.93
CA ILE A 297 -11.01 4.83 -0.14
C ILE A 297 -10.64 6.01 -1.06
N ALA A 298 -11.59 6.89 -1.40
CA ALA A 298 -11.31 8.08 -2.20
C ALA A 298 -10.35 9.04 -1.47
N ALA A 299 -10.54 9.27 -0.18
CA ALA A 299 -9.66 10.11 0.64
C ALA A 299 -8.24 9.52 0.70
N GLY A 300 -8.10 8.24 1.07
CA GLY A 300 -6.81 7.55 1.15
C GLY A 300 -6.09 7.49 -0.21
N LEU A 301 -6.82 7.15 -1.28
CA LEU A 301 -6.30 7.18 -2.65
C LEU A 301 -5.87 8.59 -3.05
N GLY A 302 -6.68 9.60 -2.72
CA GLY A 302 -6.37 11.00 -2.99
C GLY A 302 -5.08 11.45 -2.32
N VAL A 303 -4.90 11.15 -1.04
CA VAL A 303 -3.64 11.40 -0.31
C VAL A 303 -2.48 10.62 -0.94
N GLY A 304 -2.68 9.34 -1.29
CA GLY A 304 -1.68 8.52 -1.97
C GLY A 304 -1.22 9.13 -3.30
N LEU A 305 -2.16 9.62 -4.12
CA LEU A 305 -1.86 10.30 -5.39
C LEU A 305 -1.15 11.65 -5.18
N LEU A 306 -1.55 12.44 -4.17
CA LEU A 306 -0.89 13.68 -3.80
C LEU A 306 0.57 13.42 -3.40
N VAL A 307 0.81 12.44 -2.54
CA VAL A 307 2.16 12.07 -2.10
C VAL A 307 3.01 11.60 -3.28
N LEU A 308 2.47 10.67 -4.10
CA LEU A 308 3.19 10.16 -5.26
C LEU A 308 3.51 11.28 -6.26
N GLY A 309 2.53 12.10 -6.62
CA GLY A 309 2.70 13.23 -7.54
C GLY A 309 3.72 14.25 -7.04
N SER A 310 3.64 14.62 -5.76
CA SER A 310 4.57 15.55 -5.10
C SER A 310 6.00 15.01 -5.09
N LEU A 311 6.20 13.75 -4.71
CA LEU A 311 7.54 13.15 -4.65
C LEU A 311 8.15 12.96 -6.05
N LEU A 312 7.36 12.58 -7.06
CA LEU A 312 7.82 12.50 -8.44
C LEU A 312 8.24 13.88 -8.98
N LEU A 313 7.57 14.96 -8.60
CA LEU A 313 7.97 16.33 -8.94
C LEU A 313 9.18 16.80 -8.13
N ALA A 314 9.20 16.50 -6.82
CA ALA A 314 10.27 16.92 -5.91
C ALA A 314 11.62 16.28 -6.26
N THR A 315 11.65 15.02 -6.69
CA THR A 315 12.89 14.33 -7.08
C THR A 315 13.62 15.00 -8.24
N ARG A 316 12.93 15.80 -9.05
CA ARG A 316 13.56 16.56 -10.14
C ARG A 316 14.55 17.61 -9.64
N LYS A 317 14.24 18.25 -8.51
CA LYS A 317 15.05 19.32 -7.90
C LYS A 317 15.81 18.84 -6.67
N PHE A 318 15.17 18.00 -5.85
CA PHE A 318 15.62 17.62 -4.52
C PHE A 318 15.99 16.14 -4.40
N GLY A 319 16.29 15.43 -5.49
CA GLY A 319 16.55 13.99 -5.51
C GLY A 319 17.58 13.53 -4.46
N ALA A 320 18.67 14.30 -4.27
CA ALA A 320 19.69 13.97 -3.27
C ALA A 320 19.16 13.98 -1.81
N TRP A 321 18.22 14.86 -1.50
CA TRP A 321 17.59 14.96 -0.17
C TRP A 321 16.61 13.81 0.09
N LEU A 322 16.05 13.21 -0.96
CA LEU A 322 15.09 12.11 -0.87
C LEU A 322 15.77 10.73 -0.85
N LEU A 323 17.08 10.66 -1.06
CA LEU A 323 17.84 9.40 -1.03
C LEU A 323 17.65 8.56 0.24
N PRO A 324 17.62 9.13 1.47
CA PRO A 324 17.36 8.35 2.67
C PRO A 324 15.97 7.71 2.65
N LEU A 325 14.97 8.45 2.16
CA LEU A 325 13.60 7.97 2.06
C LEU A 325 13.46 6.89 0.97
N SER A 326 14.14 7.06 -0.16
CA SER A 326 14.22 6.03 -1.21
C SER A 326 14.91 4.76 -0.72
N ALA A 327 15.91 4.91 0.15
CA ALA A 327 16.58 3.79 0.80
C ALA A 327 15.62 2.92 1.61
N LEU A 328 14.75 3.57 2.39
CA LEU A 328 13.72 2.90 3.18
C LEU A 328 12.74 2.14 2.27
N GLY A 329 12.29 2.77 1.19
CA GLY A 329 11.36 2.16 0.25
C GLY A 329 11.91 0.95 -0.49
N ALA A 330 13.22 0.95 -0.79
CA ALA A 330 13.90 -0.18 -1.43
C ALA A 330 14.07 -1.41 -0.51
N MET A 331 13.87 -1.25 0.80
CA MET A 331 14.00 -2.31 1.81
C MET A 331 12.70 -2.52 2.60
N GLY A 332 11.56 -2.11 2.05
CA GLY A 332 10.28 -2.05 2.76
C GLY A 332 9.84 -3.37 3.37
N LEU A 333 9.98 -4.50 2.67
CA LEU A 333 9.61 -5.81 3.17
C LEU A 333 10.48 -6.23 4.36
N THR A 334 11.80 -6.10 4.22
CA THR A 334 12.75 -6.45 5.29
C THR A 334 12.50 -5.62 6.53
N LEU A 335 12.33 -4.30 6.37
CA LEU A 335 12.15 -3.38 7.48
C LEU A 335 10.79 -3.55 8.16
N TYR A 336 9.73 -3.78 7.39
CA TYR A 336 8.41 -4.04 7.94
C TYR A 336 8.36 -5.36 8.71
N THR A 337 8.96 -6.43 8.16
CA THR A 337 9.06 -7.71 8.85
C THR A 337 9.85 -7.60 10.15
N ALA A 338 10.98 -6.88 10.12
CA ALA A 338 11.77 -6.62 11.33
C ALA A 338 10.99 -5.84 12.39
N HIS A 339 10.15 -4.88 11.96
CA HIS A 339 9.27 -4.14 12.87
C HIS A 339 8.22 -5.06 13.52
N LEU A 340 7.54 -5.91 12.74
CA LEU A 340 6.60 -6.89 13.30
C LEU A 340 7.27 -7.81 14.31
N MET A 341 8.50 -8.27 14.03
CA MET A 341 9.29 -9.06 14.98
C MET A 341 9.68 -8.25 16.22
N ALA A 342 9.97 -6.96 16.09
CA ALA A 342 10.28 -6.11 17.23
C ALA A 342 9.07 -5.92 18.17
N LEU A 343 7.85 -5.89 17.63
CA LEU A 343 6.63 -5.81 18.43
C LEU A 343 6.42 -7.06 19.32
N SER A 344 6.99 -8.21 18.95
CA SER A 344 6.90 -9.44 19.74
C SER A 344 7.57 -9.33 21.11
N PHE A 345 8.49 -8.38 21.29
CA PHE A 345 9.15 -8.15 22.58
C PHE A 345 8.27 -7.43 23.62
N GLN A 346 7.08 -6.94 23.24
CA GLN A 346 6.07 -6.31 24.11
C GLN A 346 6.53 -5.08 24.91
N ALA A 347 7.76 -4.63 24.75
CA ALA A 347 8.32 -3.48 25.49
C ALA A 347 7.69 -2.13 25.11
N HIS A 348 6.85 -2.09 24.06
CA HIS A 348 6.17 -0.89 23.58
C HIS A 348 5.03 -0.39 24.50
N TYR A 349 4.54 -1.24 25.41
CA TYR A 349 3.47 -0.85 26.35
C TYR A 349 3.90 0.19 27.37
N ASP A 350 5.18 0.16 27.80
CA ASP A 350 5.67 1.04 28.88
C ASP A 350 5.96 2.46 28.40
N GLN A 351 6.42 2.63 27.15
CA GLN A 351 6.82 3.94 26.58
C GLN A 351 6.49 4.04 25.09
N PRO A 352 5.25 4.33 24.70
CA PRO A 352 4.81 4.30 23.30
C PRO A 352 5.56 5.31 22.41
N SER A 353 5.86 6.51 22.89
CA SER A 353 6.60 7.51 22.10
C SER A 353 8.04 7.12 21.81
N LEU A 354 8.72 6.47 22.75
CA LEU A 354 10.07 5.94 22.53
C LEU A 354 10.05 4.82 21.49
N TRP A 355 9.07 3.93 21.57
CA TRP A 355 8.90 2.82 20.65
C TRP A 355 8.41 3.23 19.25
N TYR A 356 7.88 4.45 19.11
CA TYR A 356 7.66 5.06 17.82
C TYR A 356 8.96 5.60 17.20
N LEU A 357 9.74 6.39 17.98
CA LEU A 357 10.94 7.04 17.47
C LEU A 357 12.10 6.07 17.25
N LEU A 358 12.28 5.10 18.16
CA LEU A 358 13.39 4.15 18.09
C LEU A 358 13.39 3.31 16.81
N PRO A 359 12.29 2.65 16.42
CA PRO A 359 12.24 1.92 15.15
C PRO A 359 12.49 2.82 13.94
N LEU A 360 11.97 4.05 13.92
CA LEU A 360 12.21 5.01 12.84
C LEU A 360 13.70 5.31 12.66
N VAL A 361 14.41 5.58 13.76
CA VAL A 361 15.85 5.87 13.74
C VAL A 361 16.64 4.61 13.34
N VAL A 362 16.32 3.46 13.94
CA VAL A 362 16.98 2.18 13.65
C VAL A 362 16.78 1.79 12.18
N VAL A 363 15.56 1.87 11.68
CA VAL A 363 15.21 1.55 10.30
C VAL A 363 15.96 2.48 9.34
N ALA A 364 16.02 3.79 9.63
CA ALA A 364 16.77 4.75 8.81
C ALA A 364 18.29 4.47 8.80
N LEU A 365 18.86 4.14 9.96
CA LEU A 365 20.29 3.79 10.08
C LEU A 365 20.60 2.47 9.36
N VAL A 366 19.78 1.44 9.55
CA VAL A 366 19.95 0.15 8.88
C VAL A 366 19.84 0.30 7.38
N ALA A 367 18.84 1.01 6.87
CA ALA A 367 18.69 1.24 5.44
C ALA A 367 19.89 2.00 4.85
N ARG A 368 20.38 3.03 5.55
CA ARG A 368 21.54 3.82 5.12
C ARG A 368 22.84 3.01 5.13
N THR A 369 23.08 2.22 6.17
CA THR A 369 24.29 1.39 6.28
C THR A 369 24.27 0.26 5.27
N TRP A 370 23.12 -0.40 5.09
CA TRP A 370 22.94 -1.45 4.11
C TRP A 370 23.17 -0.96 2.68
N GLN A 371 22.59 0.17 2.31
CA GLN A 371 22.80 0.74 0.98
C GLN A 371 24.24 1.13 0.72
N ARG A 372 24.96 1.65 1.73
CA ARG A 372 26.39 1.95 1.62
C ARG A 372 27.24 0.70 1.45
N ALA A 373 26.85 -0.40 2.11
CA ALA A 373 27.61 -1.66 2.07
C ALA A 373 27.33 -2.49 0.81
N THR A 374 26.09 -2.53 0.33
CA THR A 374 25.64 -3.49 -0.69
C THR A 374 25.09 -2.87 -1.97
N LEU A 375 24.74 -1.57 -1.96
CA LEU A 375 24.13 -0.83 -3.07
C LEU A 375 22.91 -1.53 -3.70
N GLY A 376 22.11 -2.25 -2.92
CA GLY A 376 21.04 -3.07 -3.45
C GLY A 376 19.82 -3.21 -2.52
N PRO A 377 18.80 -3.93 -2.98
CA PRO A 377 17.59 -4.20 -2.20
C PRO A 377 17.90 -4.99 -0.92
N GLY A 378 16.97 -4.98 0.03
CA GLY A 378 17.10 -5.70 1.29
C GLY A 378 17.20 -7.23 1.13
N PRO A 379 17.55 -7.96 2.19
CA PRO A 379 17.75 -9.40 2.12
C PRO A 379 16.47 -10.16 1.73
N LEU A 380 15.31 -9.82 2.29
CA LEU A 380 14.05 -10.47 1.93
C LEU A 380 13.61 -10.10 0.51
N GLU A 381 13.80 -8.86 0.10
CA GLU A 381 13.53 -8.41 -1.27
C GLU A 381 14.38 -9.18 -2.29
N ARG A 382 15.64 -9.47 -1.97
CA ARG A 382 16.52 -10.29 -2.82
C ARG A 382 16.03 -11.72 -2.95
N VAL A 383 15.63 -12.35 -1.85
CA VAL A 383 15.08 -13.72 -1.88
C VAL A 383 13.83 -13.77 -2.75
N VAL A 384 12.92 -12.83 -2.57
CA VAL A 384 11.67 -12.76 -3.35
C VAL A 384 11.98 -12.51 -4.83
N SER A 385 12.77 -11.49 -5.16
CA SER A 385 13.07 -11.13 -6.55
C SER A 385 13.81 -12.25 -7.27
N THR A 386 14.78 -12.91 -6.63
CA THR A 386 15.52 -14.04 -7.22
C THR A 386 14.60 -15.23 -7.50
N SER A 387 13.69 -15.55 -6.58
CA SER A 387 12.72 -16.65 -6.74
C SER A 387 11.73 -16.36 -7.87
N VAL A 388 11.23 -15.13 -7.94
CA VAL A 388 10.34 -14.66 -9.03
C VAL A 388 11.04 -14.75 -10.38
N GLU A 389 12.28 -14.25 -10.49
CA GLU A 389 13.07 -14.31 -11.72
C GLU A 389 13.37 -15.75 -12.15
N ALA A 390 13.74 -16.62 -11.20
CA ALA A 390 13.99 -18.04 -11.48
C ALA A 390 12.73 -18.71 -12.06
N THR A 391 11.58 -18.43 -11.46
CA THR A 391 10.28 -18.93 -11.95
C THR A 391 9.96 -18.43 -13.35
N ARG A 392 10.12 -17.13 -13.61
CA ARG A 392 9.88 -16.55 -14.94
C ARG A 392 10.79 -17.17 -15.99
N ARG A 393 12.08 -17.36 -15.69
CA ARG A 393 13.03 -18.03 -16.58
C ARG A 393 12.60 -19.49 -16.87
N ALA A 394 12.20 -20.24 -15.85
CA ALA A 394 11.75 -21.63 -16.02
C ALA A 394 10.54 -21.75 -16.93
N VAL A 395 9.54 -20.85 -16.83
CA VAL A 395 8.37 -20.82 -17.70
C VAL A 395 8.77 -20.47 -19.14
N LEU A 396 9.68 -19.52 -19.33
CA LEU A 396 10.11 -19.10 -20.66
C LEU A 396 10.98 -20.17 -21.36
N HIS A 397 11.81 -20.92 -20.61
CA HIS A 397 12.66 -21.99 -21.17
C HIS A 397 11.89 -23.25 -21.55
N ARG A 398 10.89 -23.65 -20.75
CA ARG A 398 10.06 -24.85 -21.06
C ARG A 398 9.33 -24.79 -22.40
N SER A 399 9.13 -23.62 -22.96
CA SER A 399 8.45 -23.42 -24.23
C SER A 399 9.35 -23.56 -25.48
N HIS A 400 10.67 -23.76 -25.32
CA HIS A 400 11.58 -24.03 -26.45
C HIS A 400 11.66 -25.53 -26.83
N HIS A 401 11.10 -26.43 -26.01
CA HIS A 401 11.13 -27.86 -26.21
C HIS A 401 9.77 -28.46 -26.64
N ARG A 402 8.81 -27.61 -26.98
CA ARG A 402 7.55 -28.01 -27.63
C ARG A 402 7.39 -27.22 -28.94
#